data_073983141df7d3f1a3454e66f64951f2
#
_entry.id   073983141df7d3f1a3454e66f64951f2
#
_cell.length_a   1.000
_cell.length_b   1.000
_cell.length_c   1.000
_cell.angle_alpha   90.00
_cell.angle_beta   90.00
_cell.angle_gamma   90.00
#
_symmetry.space_group_name_H-M   'P 1'
#
loop_
_entity.id
_entity.type
_entity.pdbx_description
1 polymer ?
#
loop_
_entity_poly.entity_id
_entity_poly.type
_entity_poly.pdbx_seq_one_letter_code
_entity_poly.pdbx_strand_id
1 'polypeptide(L)'
;MCARYQIDINIETIKEIFAEIERRFPGVVMSTGEVYPTDVAPVLTRDGPAPAEWGFKRRDGKGRIINARAETAEEKPTFRNAFRRGRCVVPTTGFFEWTKDKHKIKYLFELPDEQLLYMAGLYEYIDNDLCMVVLTHAANESVAGVHERMPVILTGDQLTLWLNETDEARQIIEMASPPLRKSPV
;
A
#
# COMPACT_ATOMS: atom_id res chain seq x y z
N MET A 1 12.60 -2.25 -0.10
CA MET A 1 11.27 -1.83 -0.66
C MET A 1 10.22 -2.68 0.01
N CYS A 2 9.13 -2.06 0.45
CA CYS A 2 8.04 -2.77 1.12
C CYS A 2 7.59 -3.99 0.30
N ALA A 3 7.85 -5.16 0.80
CA ALA A 3 7.47 -6.44 0.19
C ALA A 3 6.60 -7.28 1.13
N ARG A 4 6.16 -6.70 2.24
CA ARG A 4 5.30 -7.33 3.22
C ARG A 4 4.64 -6.30 4.11
N TYR A 5 3.34 -6.46 4.37
CA TYR A 5 2.60 -5.65 5.33
C TYR A 5 1.65 -6.53 6.15
N GLN A 6 1.01 -5.95 7.14
CA GLN A 6 0.17 -6.69 8.09
C GLN A 6 -1.26 -6.17 8.09
N ILE A 7 -2.22 -7.09 8.16
CA ILE A 7 -3.64 -6.80 8.38
C ILE A 7 -4.10 -7.55 9.63
N ASP A 8 -4.39 -6.82 10.70
CA ASP A 8 -5.02 -7.42 11.89
C ASP A 8 -6.54 -7.35 11.75
N ILE A 9 -7.16 -8.51 11.54
CA ILE A 9 -8.61 -8.64 11.39
C ILE A 9 -9.39 -8.34 12.68
N ASN A 10 -8.73 -8.20 13.83
CA ASN A 10 -9.40 -7.85 15.08
C ASN A 10 -9.73 -6.35 15.17
N ILE A 11 -9.14 -5.51 14.32
CA ILE A 11 -9.43 -4.08 14.28
C ILE A 11 -10.78 -3.84 13.61
N GLU A 12 -11.66 -3.08 14.27
CA GLU A 12 -13.06 -2.90 13.85
C GLU A 12 -13.16 -2.31 12.44
N THR A 13 -12.41 -1.26 12.13
CA THR A 13 -12.39 -0.67 10.79
C THR A 13 -11.97 -1.68 9.71
N ILE A 14 -11.04 -2.58 10.00
CA ILE A 14 -10.65 -3.65 9.08
C ILE A 14 -11.81 -4.62 8.88
N LYS A 15 -12.52 -5.02 9.94
CA LYS A 15 -13.71 -5.88 9.82
C LYS A 15 -14.79 -5.25 8.96
N GLU A 16 -15.07 -3.95 9.16
CA GLU A 16 -16.04 -3.21 8.35
C GLU A 16 -15.66 -3.21 6.86
N ILE A 17 -14.37 -2.97 6.55
CA ILE A 17 -13.86 -3.01 5.17
C ILE A 17 -14.04 -4.42 4.57
N PHE A 18 -13.70 -5.47 5.31
CA PHE A 18 -13.85 -6.86 4.84
C PHE A 18 -15.33 -7.21 4.62
N ALA A 19 -16.22 -6.84 5.54
CA ALA A 19 -17.65 -7.07 5.42
C ALA A 19 -18.25 -6.35 4.20
N GLU A 20 -17.86 -5.11 3.94
CA GLU A 20 -18.30 -4.37 2.75
C GLU A 20 -17.80 -5.00 1.46
N ILE A 21 -16.54 -5.48 1.43
CA ILE A 21 -16.00 -6.20 0.27
C ILE A 21 -16.77 -7.50 0.05
N GLU A 22 -17.00 -8.31 1.08
CA GLU A 22 -17.77 -9.56 0.94
C GLU A 22 -19.19 -9.31 0.41
N ARG A 23 -19.84 -8.22 0.85
CA ARG A 23 -21.17 -7.82 0.36
C ARG A 23 -21.13 -7.45 -1.14
N ARG A 24 -20.07 -6.79 -1.61
CA ARG A 24 -19.91 -6.33 -3.01
C ARG A 24 -19.34 -7.39 -3.93
N PHE A 25 -18.51 -8.28 -3.42
CA PHE A 25 -17.77 -9.32 -4.14
C PHE A 25 -17.90 -10.67 -3.42
N PRO A 26 -19.10 -11.28 -3.40
CA PRO A 26 -19.36 -12.48 -2.62
C PRO A 26 -18.42 -13.63 -2.96
N GLY A 27 -17.87 -14.28 -1.93
CA GLY A 27 -16.98 -15.43 -2.06
C GLY A 27 -15.52 -15.10 -2.37
N VAL A 28 -15.13 -13.82 -2.37
CA VAL A 28 -13.71 -13.46 -2.51
C VAL A 28 -12.94 -13.83 -1.24
N VAL A 29 -11.79 -14.47 -1.42
CA VAL A 29 -10.88 -14.80 -0.31
C VAL A 29 -9.77 -13.76 -0.26
N MET A 30 -9.64 -13.08 0.87
CA MET A 30 -8.61 -12.08 1.12
C MET A 30 -7.66 -12.53 2.22
N SER A 31 -6.38 -12.19 2.08
CA SER A 31 -5.34 -12.48 3.07
C SER A 31 -5.46 -11.59 4.32
N THR A 32 -5.14 -12.17 5.46
CA THR A 32 -5.01 -11.51 6.77
C THR A 32 -3.69 -11.89 7.42
N GLY A 33 -3.29 -11.20 8.47
CA GLY A 33 -1.97 -11.38 9.05
C GLY A 33 -0.90 -10.75 8.16
N GLU A 34 0.15 -11.48 7.86
CA GLU A 34 1.18 -11.02 6.90
C GLU A 34 0.69 -11.20 5.46
N VAL A 35 0.67 -10.11 4.70
CA VAL A 35 0.28 -10.06 3.29
C VAL A 35 1.52 -10.04 2.42
N TYR A 36 1.56 -10.92 1.42
CA TYR A 36 2.68 -11.12 0.50
C TYR A 36 2.34 -10.65 -0.92
N PRO A 37 3.35 -10.37 -1.77
CA PRO A 37 3.11 -10.19 -3.19
C PRO A 37 2.31 -11.35 -3.79
N THR A 38 1.34 -11.02 -4.63
CA THR A 38 0.32 -11.90 -5.23
C THR A 38 -0.88 -12.25 -4.35
N ASP A 39 -0.83 -11.94 -3.06
CA ASP A 39 -2.02 -12.06 -2.23
C ASP A 39 -3.10 -11.07 -2.65
N VAL A 40 -4.36 -11.47 -2.45
CA VAL A 40 -5.51 -10.58 -2.58
C VAL A 40 -5.79 -9.94 -1.23
N ALA A 41 -5.85 -8.62 -1.22
CA ALA A 41 -6.05 -7.83 -0.01
C ALA A 41 -6.97 -6.63 -0.26
N PRO A 42 -7.57 -6.04 0.79
CA PRO A 42 -8.45 -4.91 0.64
C PRO A 42 -7.71 -3.64 0.17
N VAL A 43 -8.34 -2.90 -0.72
CA VAL A 43 -7.99 -1.53 -1.07
C VAL A 43 -9.22 -0.64 -0.97
N LEU A 44 -9.03 0.64 -0.64
CA LEU A 44 -10.07 1.65 -0.75
C LEU A 44 -9.86 2.39 -2.07
N THR A 45 -10.89 2.39 -2.91
CA THR A 45 -10.90 3.12 -4.18
C THR A 45 -11.88 4.28 -4.12
N ARG A 46 -11.93 5.11 -5.16
CA ARG A 46 -12.96 6.15 -5.30
C ARG A 46 -14.38 5.58 -5.21
N ASP A 47 -14.58 4.35 -5.71
CA ASP A 47 -15.86 3.68 -5.76
C ASP A 47 -16.17 2.83 -4.51
N GLY A 48 -15.30 2.91 -3.49
CA GLY A 48 -15.40 2.18 -2.24
C GLY A 48 -14.40 1.02 -2.13
N PRO A 49 -14.52 0.21 -1.06
CA PRO A 49 -13.63 -0.92 -0.82
C PRO A 49 -13.73 -2.00 -1.91
N ALA A 50 -12.60 -2.56 -2.30
CA ALA A 50 -12.50 -3.62 -3.30
C ALA A 50 -11.34 -4.58 -2.98
N PRO A 51 -11.41 -5.86 -3.40
CA PRO A 51 -10.30 -6.79 -3.31
C PRO A 51 -9.31 -6.54 -4.45
N ALA A 52 -8.01 -6.51 -4.18
CA ALA A 52 -6.97 -6.31 -5.18
C ALA A 52 -5.80 -7.28 -4.99
N GLU A 53 -5.31 -7.88 -6.05
CA GLU A 53 -4.10 -8.68 -6.06
C GLU A 53 -2.87 -7.75 -5.96
N TRP A 54 -1.97 -8.01 -5.03
CA TRP A 54 -0.79 -7.18 -4.86
C TRP A 54 0.29 -7.50 -5.90
N GLY A 55 0.41 -6.63 -6.88
CA GLY A 55 1.44 -6.63 -7.91
C GLY A 55 0.91 -6.58 -9.33
N PHE A 56 1.34 -5.60 -10.10
CA PHE A 56 1.06 -5.53 -11.53
C PHE A 56 1.80 -6.65 -12.27
N LYS A 57 1.09 -7.34 -13.16
CA LYS A 57 1.68 -8.36 -14.03
C LYS A 57 2.70 -7.69 -14.97
N ARG A 58 3.92 -8.23 -15.02
CA ARG A 58 4.94 -7.74 -15.95
C ARG A 58 4.60 -8.15 -17.38
N ARG A 59 4.90 -7.28 -18.34
CA ARG A 59 4.65 -7.56 -19.78
C ARG A 59 5.42 -8.78 -20.30
N ASP A 60 6.57 -9.10 -19.69
CA ASP A 60 7.38 -10.27 -20.03
C ASP A 60 6.86 -11.57 -19.38
N GLY A 61 5.76 -11.51 -18.63
CA GLY A 61 5.17 -12.62 -17.89
C GLY A 61 6.00 -13.14 -16.70
N LYS A 62 7.14 -12.50 -16.40
CA LYS A 62 8.06 -12.95 -15.35
C LYS A 62 7.95 -12.08 -14.10
N GLY A 63 7.20 -12.54 -13.10
CA GLY A 63 7.07 -11.91 -11.80
C GLY A 63 6.09 -10.73 -11.76
N ARG A 64 6.14 -9.99 -10.67
CA ARG A 64 5.24 -8.87 -10.35
C ARG A 64 6.01 -7.59 -10.10
N ILE A 65 5.39 -6.46 -10.41
CA ILE A 65 5.83 -5.14 -9.96
C ILE A 65 4.97 -4.79 -8.76
N ILE A 66 5.53 -4.86 -7.56
CA ILE A 66 4.78 -4.68 -6.31
C ILE A 66 4.82 -3.26 -5.76
N ASN A 67 5.79 -2.46 -6.21
CA ASN A 67 5.95 -1.07 -5.79
C ASN A 67 6.19 -0.15 -6.99
N ALA A 68 5.75 1.09 -6.88
CA ALA A 68 6.08 2.17 -7.79
C ALA A 68 6.80 3.28 -7.01
N ARG A 69 7.81 3.92 -7.63
CA ARG A 69 8.45 5.10 -7.03
C ARG A 69 7.53 6.31 -7.22
N ALA A 70 7.13 6.95 -6.14
CA ALA A 70 6.26 8.12 -6.15
C ALA A 70 6.80 9.22 -7.08
N GLU A 71 8.11 9.46 -7.02
CA GLU A 71 8.81 10.52 -7.76
C GLU A 71 8.71 10.38 -9.29
N THR A 72 8.41 9.19 -9.78
CA THR A 72 8.37 8.93 -11.25
C THR A 72 7.11 8.17 -11.69
N ALA A 73 6.16 7.94 -10.79
CA ALA A 73 4.97 7.14 -11.09
C ALA A 73 4.11 7.77 -12.20
N GLU A 74 3.95 9.09 -12.19
CA GLU A 74 3.17 9.78 -13.21
C GLU A 74 3.84 9.79 -14.59
N GLU A 75 5.17 9.70 -14.65
CA GLU A 75 5.93 9.77 -15.91
C GLU A 75 6.04 8.39 -16.58
N LYS A 76 6.20 7.33 -15.77
CA LYS A 76 6.43 5.99 -16.30
C LYS A 76 5.20 5.40 -16.97
N PRO A 77 5.32 4.90 -18.21
CA PRO A 77 4.20 4.31 -18.95
C PRO A 77 3.45 3.23 -18.18
N THR A 78 4.15 2.47 -17.32
CA THR A 78 3.56 1.39 -16.50
C THR A 78 2.57 1.92 -15.46
N PHE A 79 2.78 3.13 -14.92
CA PHE A 79 2.01 3.63 -13.79
C PHE A 79 1.20 4.89 -14.10
N ARG A 80 1.55 5.61 -15.19
CA ARG A 80 0.96 6.92 -15.54
C ARG A 80 -0.57 6.91 -15.58
N ASN A 81 -1.17 5.89 -16.18
CA ASN A 81 -2.62 5.80 -16.26
C ASN A 81 -3.24 5.51 -14.89
N ALA A 82 -2.66 4.58 -14.13
CA ALA A 82 -3.08 4.26 -12.78
C ALA A 82 -2.90 5.47 -11.84
N PHE A 83 -1.81 6.24 -11.95
CA PHE A 83 -1.63 7.47 -11.17
C PHE A 83 -2.74 8.50 -11.42
N ARG A 84 -3.21 8.63 -12.64
CA ARG A 84 -4.25 9.60 -13.00
C ARG A 84 -5.67 9.13 -12.69
N ARG A 85 -5.95 7.82 -12.73
CA ARG A 85 -7.32 7.29 -12.72
C ARG A 85 -7.56 6.16 -11.74
N GLY A 86 -6.50 5.51 -11.27
CA GLY A 86 -6.54 4.32 -10.44
C GLY A 86 -5.73 4.47 -9.15
N ARG A 87 -5.90 5.60 -8.44
CA ARG A 87 -5.34 5.73 -7.10
C ARG A 87 -6.20 4.96 -6.10
N CYS A 88 -5.54 4.29 -5.18
CA CYS A 88 -6.20 3.59 -4.07
C CYS A 88 -5.43 3.81 -2.77
N VAL A 89 -6.06 3.45 -1.68
CA VAL A 89 -5.46 3.41 -0.34
C VAL A 89 -5.38 1.96 0.09
N VAL A 90 -4.24 1.54 0.60
CA VAL A 90 -4.04 0.19 1.18
C VAL A 90 -4.12 0.32 2.70
N PRO A 91 -5.24 -0.10 3.32
CA PRO A 91 -5.38 -0.09 4.77
C PRO A 91 -4.54 -1.24 5.36
N THR A 92 -3.73 -0.93 6.35
CA THR A 92 -2.84 -1.90 7.01
C THR A 92 -2.63 -1.54 8.46
N THR A 93 -2.19 -2.47 9.29
CA THR A 93 -1.79 -2.21 10.67
C THR A 93 -0.30 -1.90 10.79
N GLY A 94 0.48 -2.18 9.75
CA GLY A 94 1.90 -1.88 9.68
C GLY A 94 2.56 -2.56 8.49
N PHE A 95 3.81 -2.24 8.23
CA PHE A 95 4.59 -2.90 7.19
C PHE A 95 5.92 -3.41 7.74
N PHE A 96 6.50 -4.39 7.05
CA PHE A 96 7.75 -4.99 7.44
C PHE A 96 8.88 -4.57 6.52
N GLU A 97 10.05 -4.35 7.13
CA GLU A 97 11.33 -4.23 6.44
C GLU A 97 12.44 -4.96 7.21
N TRP A 98 13.49 -5.30 6.50
CA TRP A 98 14.64 -6.04 7.04
C TRP A 98 15.90 -5.22 6.94
N THR A 99 16.75 -5.34 7.97
CA THR A 99 18.11 -4.78 7.86
C THR A 99 18.87 -5.41 6.69
N LYS A 100 19.72 -4.60 6.05
CA LYS A 100 20.56 -5.06 4.92
C LYS A 100 21.81 -5.83 5.36
N ASP A 101 22.09 -5.86 6.66
CA ASP A 101 23.22 -6.57 7.22
C ASP A 101 23.03 -8.10 7.18
N LYS A 102 24.06 -8.83 7.63
CA LYS A 102 24.06 -10.30 7.66
C LYS A 102 22.99 -10.90 8.60
N HIS A 103 22.47 -10.14 9.55
CA HIS A 103 21.51 -10.62 10.54
C HIS A 103 20.07 -10.58 10.01
N LYS A 104 19.77 -9.71 9.02
CA LYS A 104 18.45 -9.56 8.40
C LYS A 104 17.33 -9.46 9.44
N ILE A 105 17.53 -8.59 10.44
CA ILE A 105 16.54 -8.37 11.49
C ILE A 105 15.27 -7.81 10.86
N LYS A 106 14.15 -8.45 11.14
CA LYS A 106 12.82 -8.04 10.69
C LYS A 106 12.27 -7.00 11.65
N TYR A 107 11.77 -5.90 11.14
CA TYR A 107 11.09 -4.85 11.90
C TYR A 107 9.68 -4.66 11.38
N LEU A 108 8.74 -4.49 12.32
CA LEU A 108 7.41 -3.98 12.06
C LEU A 108 7.43 -2.45 12.26
N PHE A 109 6.87 -1.73 11.29
CA PHE A 109 6.70 -0.28 11.32
C PHE A 109 5.21 0.05 11.41
N GLU A 110 4.84 0.87 12.39
CA GLU A 110 3.47 1.23 12.74
C GLU A 110 3.38 2.74 13.02
N LEU A 111 2.19 3.32 12.88
CA LEU A 111 1.93 4.67 13.38
C LEU A 111 1.89 4.62 14.92
N PRO A 112 2.56 5.56 15.62
CA PRO A 112 2.39 5.72 17.05
C PRO A 112 0.93 6.03 17.38
N ASP A 113 0.39 5.38 18.41
CA ASP A 113 -0.94 5.65 18.98
C ASP A 113 -2.13 5.46 18.02
N GLU A 114 -1.90 4.95 16.82
CA GLU A 114 -2.94 4.60 15.84
C GLU A 114 -2.94 3.10 15.54
N GLN A 115 -4.14 2.54 15.32
CA GLN A 115 -4.29 1.14 14.97
C GLN A 115 -4.11 0.88 13.48
N LEU A 116 -4.33 1.90 12.65
CA LEU A 116 -4.27 1.78 11.20
C LEU A 116 -3.24 2.74 10.59
N LEU A 117 -2.60 2.23 9.57
CA LEU A 117 -1.71 2.94 8.69
C LEU A 117 -2.27 2.82 7.26
N TYR A 118 -2.33 3.93 6.55
CA TYR A 118 -2.85 3.98 5.18
C TYR A 118 -1.72 4.23 4.19
N MET A 119 -1.43 3.25 3.33
CA MET A 119 -0.41 3.41 2.30
C MET A 119 -1.06 3.88 0.99
N ALA A 120 -0.43 4.85 0.32
CA ALA A 120 -0.83 5.24 -1.02
C ALA A 120 -0.54 4.11 -2.01
N GLY A 121 -1.51 3.79 -2.84
CA GLY A 121 -1.41 2.77 -3.87
C GLY A 121 -1.95 3.22 -5.21
N LEU A 122 -1.60 2.46 -6.24
CA LEU A 122 -2.18 2.56 -7.57
C LEU A 122 -2.78 1.23 -7.95
N TYR A 123 -3.91 1.25 -8.67
CA TYR A 123 -4.51 0.02 -9.19
C TYR A 123 -4.81 0.12 -10.68
N GLU A 124 -4.89 -1.03 -11.31
CA GLU A 124 -5.30 -1.20 -12.71
C GLU A 124 -5.97 -2.57 -12.87
N TYR A 125 -6.93 -2.67 -13.79
CA TYR A 125 -7.46 -3.97 -14.20
C TYR A 125 -6.53 -4.61 -15.22
N ILE A 126 -6.01 -5.79 -14.89
CA ILE A 126 -5.13 -6.58 -15.74
C ILE A 126 -5.73 -7.99 -15.90
N ASP A 127 -6.11 -8.38 -17.11
CA ASP A 127 -6.81 -9.66 -17.40
C ASP A 127 -8.09 -9.85 -16.57
N ASN A 128 -8.85 -8.78 -16.33
CA ASN A 128 -10.05 -8.69 -15.48
C ASN A 128 -9.80 -8.77 -13.95
N ASP A 129 -8.58 -8.95 -13.50
CA ASP A 129 -8.22 -8.89 -12.08
C ASP A 129 -7.88 -7.44 -11.69
N LEU A 130 -8.39 -6.98 -10.55
CA LEU A 130 -7.94 -5.73 -9.96
C LEU A 130 -6.56 -5.97 -9.34
N CYS A 131 -5.52 -5.37 -9.91
CA CYS A 131 -4.16 -5.45 -9.41
C CYS A 131 -3.75 -4.11 -8.79
N MET A 132 -2.97 -4.13 -7.70
CA MET A 132 -2.49 -2.90 -7.06
C MET A 132 -0.98 -2.93 -6.85
N VAL A 133 -0.38 -1.76 -6.74
CA VAL A 133 1.01 -1.54 -6.31
C VAL A 133 1.06 -0.48 -5.23
N VAL A 134 2.01 -0.60 -4.31
CA VAL A 134 2.25 0.40 -3.25
C VAL A 134 3.21 1.47 -3.76
N LEU A 135 2.87 2.74 -3.53
CA LEU A 135 3.80 3.84 -3.80
C LEU A 135 4.85 3.95 -2.68
N THR A 136 6.09 4.18 -3.10
CA THR A 136 7.22 4.34 -2.17
C THR A 136 7.99 5.60 -2.48
N HIS A 137 8.55 6.23 -1.44
CA HIS A 137 9.45 7.38 -1.54
C HIS A 137 10.70 7.16 -0.67
N ALA A 138 11.60 8.13 -0.60
CA ALA A 138 12.76 8.08 0.28
C ALA A 138 12.32 7.91 1.74
N ALA A 139 13.00 7.03 2.48
CA ALA A 139 12.69 6.79 3.88
C ALA A 139 12.97 8.03 4.74
N ASN A 140 12.08 8.34 5.68
CA ASN A 140 12.33 9.32 6.72
C ASN A 140 13.26 8.74 7.81
N GLU A 141 13.63 9.54 8.81
CA GLU A 141 14.57 9.15 9.87
C GLU A 141 14.12 7.90 10.65
N SER A 142 12.80 7.67 10.81
CA SER A 142 12.29 6.51 11.54
C SER A 142 12.56 5.18 10.82
N VAL A 143 12.69 5.18 9.49
CA VAL A 143 12.87 3.98 8.65
C VAL A 143 14.28 3.88 8.06
N ALA A 144 14.95 5.01 7.80
CA ALA A 144 16.23 5.09 7.08
C ALA A 144 17.34 4.18 7.64
N GLY A 145 17.35 3.94 8.97
CA GLY A 145 18.31 3.02 9.60
C GLY A 145 18.09 1.54 9.26
N VAL A 146 16.97 1.17 8.65
CA VAL A 146 16.64 -0.20 8.25
C VAL A 146 16.59 -0.31 6.72
N HIS A 147 15.89 0.60 6.05
CA HIS A 147 15.77 0.61 4.60
C HIS A 147 15.75 2.05 4.04
N GLU A 148 16.28 2.24 2.82
CA GLU A 148 16.35 3.56 2.14
C GLU A 148 15.02 4.05 1.55
N ARG A 149 14.03 3.19 1.46
CA ARG A 149 12.70 3.49 0.93
C ARG A 149 11.64 3.07 1.93
N MET A 150 10.51 3.78 1.94
CA MET A 150 9.32 3.44 2.70
C MET A 150 8.06 3.68 1.87
N PRO A 151 6.91 3.08 2.20
CA PRO A 151 5.63 3.45 1.61
C PRO A 151 5.32 4.94 1.82
N VAL A 152 4.61 5.54 0.87
CA VAL A 152 3.97 6.84 1.10
C VAL A 152 2.81 6.63 2.05
N ILE A 153 2.88 7.22 3.25
CA ILE A 153 1.85 7.10 4.28
C ILE A 153 0.92 8.30 4.19
N LEU A 154 -0.36 8.01 4.10
CA LEU A 154 -1.43 9.02 4.06
C LEU A 154 -1.98 9.27 5.46
N THR A 155 -2.24 10.53 5.79
CA THR A 155 -3.00 10.92 6.99
C THR A 155 -4.51 10.93 6.67
N GLY A 156 -5.37 10.91 7.70
CA GLY A 156 -6.82 10.78 7.50
C GLY A 156 -7.44 11.84 6.60
N ASP A 157 -6.97 13.09 6.70
CA ASP A 157 -7.41 14.22 5.87
C ASP A 157 -6.96 14.10 4.40
N GLN A 158 -5.88 13.37 4.13
CA GLN A 158 -5.35 13.15 2.78
C GLN A 158 -6.08 12.04 2.00
N LEU A 159 -6.81 11.13 2.66
CA LEU A 159 -7.41 9.96 2.02
C LEU A 159 -8.36 10.34 0.86
N THR A 160 -9.28 11.27 1.12
CA THR A 160 -10.24 11.73 0.12
C THR A 160 -9.55 12.51 -1.01
N LEU A 161 -8.60 13.37 -0.68
CA LEU A 161 -7.82 14.14 -1.66
C LEU A 161 -6.99 13.22 -2.55
N TRP A 162 -6.31 12.24 -1.95
CA TRP A 162 -5.55 11.23 -2.68
C TRP A 162 -6.40 10.47 -3.70
N LEU A 163 -7.58 10.05 -3.31
CA LEU A 163 -8.46 9.25 -4.17
C LEU A 163 -9.05 10.07 -5.33
N ASN A 164 -9.42 11.34 -5.10
CA ASN A 164 -10.25 12.10 -6.01
C ASN A 164 -9.51 13.18 -6.80
N GLU A 165 -8.51 13.83 -6.19
CA GLU A 165 -7.90 15.05 -6.74
C GLU A 165 -6.47 14.78 -7.20
N THR A 166 -6.20 14.97 -8.50
CA THR A 166 -4.89 14.60 -9.07
C THR A 166 -3.80 15.62 -8.71
N ASP A 167 -4.15 16.90 -8.61
CA ASP A 167 -3.16 17.93 -8.26
C ASP A 167 -2.76 17.83 -6.80
N GLU A 168 -3.70 17.57 -5.91
CA GLU A 168 -3.45 17.28 -4.49
C GLU A 168 -2.64 16.00 -4.33
N ALA A 169 -2.92 14.97 -5.12
CA ALA A 169 -2.14 13.73 -5.09
C ALA A 169 -0.66 13.96 -5.43
N ARG A 170 -0.35 14.88 -6.35
CA ARG A 170 1.04 15.28 -6.65
C ARG A 170 1.71 15.95 -5.45
N GLN A 171 0.98 16.82 -4.75
CA GLN A 171 1.50 17.48 -3.54
C GLN A 171 1.70 16.47 -2.41
N ILE A 172 0.76 15.56 -2.21
CA ILE A 172 0.81 14.53 -1.17
C ILE A 172 2.07 13.65 -1.31
N ILE A 173 2.42 13.21 -2.51
CA ILE A 173 3.61 12.36 -2.70
C ILE A 173 4.95 13.09 -2.48
N GLU A 174 4.94 14.42 -2.49
CA GLU A 174 6.11 15.26 -2.17
C GLU A 174 6.22 15.56 -0.66
N MET A 175 5.14 15.34 0.09
CA MET A 175 5.14 15.55 1.54
C MET A 175 5.91 14.45 2.26
N ALA A 176 6.51 14.81 3.40
CA ALA A 176 7.12 13.83 4.28
C ALA A 176 6.05 12.95 4.93
N SER A 177 6.25 11.63 4.90
CA SER A 177 5.43 10.70 5.69
C SER A 177 5.64 10.92 7.20
N PRO A 178 4.62 10.65 8.03
CA PRO A 178 4.74 10.80 9.48
C PRO A 178 5.84 9.88 10.05
N PRO A 179 6.40 10.21 11.22
CA PRO A 179 7.33 9.33 11.91
C PRO A 179 6.63 8.04 12.35
N LEU A 180 7.35 6.93 12.29
CA LEU A 180 6.84 5.61 12.62
C LEU A 180 7.55 5.02 13.84
N ARG A 181 6.83 4.24 14.63
CA ARG A 181 7.41 3.35 15.63
C ARG A 181 7.91 2.10 14.94
N LYS A 182 9.10 1.59 15.32
CA LYS A 182 9.62 0.32 14.85
C LYS A 182 9.82 -0.65 16.00
N SER A 183 9.47 -1.90 15.78
CA SER A 183 9.64 -3.00 16.74
C SER A 183 10.26 -4.20 16.04
N PRO A 184 11.30 -4.86 16.60
CA PRO A 184 11.84 -6.10 16.05
C PRO A 184 10.81 -7.22 16.23
N VAL A 185 10.69 -8.12 15.25
CA VAL A 185 9.73 -9.24 15.24
C VAL A 185 10.36 -10.52 14.68
#